data_509af7f475c98a524d4da2034c3f714a
#
_entry.id   509af7f475c98a524d4da2034c3f714a
#
_cell.length_a   1.000
_cell.length_b   1.000
_cell.length_c   1.000
_cell.angle_alpha   90.00
_cell.angle_beta   90.00
_cell.angle_gamma   90.00
#
_symmetry.space_group_name_H-M   'P 1'
#
loop_
_entity.id
_entity.type
_entity.pdbx_description
1 polymer ?
#
loop_
_entity_poly.entity_id
_entity_poly.type
_entity_poly.pdbx_seq_one_letter_code
_entity_poly.pdbx_strand_id
1 'polypeptide(L)'
;MKALTSSLVTIGFILISQFCISQQTAQDPWKPNQLMAPADLAAIITSNSETIPVILSIGPSSYIKGSIDIGDTKEKANLDKLKEQVNKLPKNSDIVIYCGCCPFAHCPNIRPAFELLGKMKFTNYKLLDLEHNIKIDWINKGYPRN
;
A
#
# COMPACT_ATOMS: atom_id res chain seq x y z
N MET A 1 -71.74 -45.61 3.56
CA MET A 1 -70.40 -45.97 3.19
C MET A 1 -69.64 -44.67 2.83
N LYS A 2 -68.77 -44.21 3.72
CA LYS A 2 -68.11 -42.88 3.62
C LYS A 2 -66.66 -43.10 3.22
N ALA A 3 -66.29 -42.55 2.06
CA ALA A 3 -64.94 -42.57 1.59
C ALA A 3 -64.16 -41.42 2.26
N LEU A 4 -63.10 -41.76 2.98
CA LEU A 4 -62.15 -40.83 3.51
C LEU A 4 -61.09 -40.52 2.43
N THR A 5 -61.07 -39.28 1.95
CA THR A 5 -59.96 -38.76 1.10
C THR A 5 -58.85 -38.21 1.98
N SER A 6 -57.75 -38.91 2.01
CA SER A 6 -56.51 -38.47 2.67
C SER A 6 -55.78 -37.46 1.80
N SER A 7 -55.69 -36.21 2.29
CA SER A 7 -54.93 -35.15 1.62
C SER A 7 -53.48 -35.18 2.10
N LEU A 8 -52.57 -35.61 1.23
CA LEU A 8 -51.13 -35.54 1.43
C LEU A 8 -50.64 -34.10 1.19
N VAL A 9 -50.31 -33.40 2.26
CA VAL A 9 -49.64 -32.11 2.20
C VAL A 9 -48.14 -32.37 2.06
N THR A 10 -47.64 -32.16 0.86
CA THR A 10 -46.19 -32.23 0.56
C THR A 10 -45.55 -30.90 0.96
N ILE A 11 -44.89 -30.87 2.10
CA ILE A 11 -44.08 -29.71 2.53
C ILE A 11 -42.77 -29.75 1.74
N GLY A 12 -42.67 -28.88 0.73
CA GLY A 12 -41.46 -28.66 -0.03
C GLY A 12 -40.44 -27.90 0.84
N PHE A 13 -39.37 -28.56 1.28
CA PHE A 13 -38.24 -27.95 1.94
C PHE A 13 -37.40 -27.19 0.87
N ILE A 14 -37.58 -25.88 0.79
CA ILE A 14 -36.73 -25.01 -0.05
C ILE A 14 -35.41 -24.81 0.73
N LEU A 15 -34.38 -25.55 0.35
CA LEU A 15 -33.00 -25.30 0.77
C LEU A 15 -32.51 -24.03 0.09
N ILE A 16 -32.64 -22.91 0.78
CA ILE A 16 -31.97 -21.67 0.41
C ILE A 16 -30.50 -21.85 0.78
N SER A 17 -29.70 -22.29 -0.19
CA SER A 17 -28.25 -22.23 -0.06
C SER A 17 -27.81 -20.75 -0.01
N GLN A 18 -27.53 -20.26 1.19
CA GLN A 18 -26.92 -18.96 1.37
C GLN A 18 -25.48 -19.04 0.81
N PHE A 19 -25.30 -18.53 -0.41
CA PHE A 19 -24.01 -18.17 -0.91
C PHE A 19 -23.47 -17.04 -0.04
N CYS A 20 -22.66 -17.37 0.99
CA CYS A 20 -21.78 -16.42 1.63
C CYS A 20 -20.80 -15.94 0.57
N ILE A 21 -21.09 -14.82 -0.07
CA ILE A 21 -20.09 -14.05 -0.84
C ILE A 21 -19.12 -13.54 0.22
N SER A 22 -18.03 -14.28 0.44
CA SER A 22 -16.88 -13.79 1.17
C SER A 22 -16.38 -12.57 0.39
N GLN A 23 -16.64 -11.36 0.89
CA GLN A 23 -15.98 -10.16 0.42
C GLN A 23 -14.49 -10.35 0.77
N GLN A 24 -13.70 -10.81 -0.18
CA GLN A 24 -12.25 -10.77 -0.10
C GLN A 24 -11.86 -9.28 -0.03
N THR A 25 -11.69 -8.77 1.18
CA THR A 25 -10.96 -7.53 1.39
C THR A 25 -9.58 -7.74 0.77
N ALA A 26 -9.26 -6.97 -0.25
CA ALA A 26 -7.97 -7.09 -0.91
C ALA A 26 -6.88 -6.94 0.16
N GLN A 27 -6.17 -8.03 0.43
CA GLN A 27 -5.10 -8.05 1.42
C GLN A 27 -4.02 -7.09 0.98
N ASP A 28 -3.49 -6.32 1.93
CA ASP A 28 -2.39 -5.40 1.65
C ASP A 28 -1.18 -6.14 1.08
N PRO A 29 -0.54 -5.60 0.03
CA PRO A 29 0.61 -6.25 -0.59
C PRO A 29 1.88 -6.22 0.26
N TRP A 30 1.89 -5.45 1.34
CA TRP A 30 3.03 -5.33 2.27
C TRP A 30 2.83 -6.17 3.53
N LYS A 31 3.94 -6.54 4.14
CA LYS A 31 3.99 -7.20 5.45
C LYS A 31 4.30 -6.17 6.54
N PRO A 32 4.01 -6.44 7.82
CA PRO A 32 4.33 -5.52 8.92
C PRO A 32 5.80 -5.10 8.98
N ASN A 33 6.73 -5.99 8.68
CA ASN A 33 8.18 -5.69 8.65
C ASN A 33 8.63 -4.87 7.43
N GLN A 34 7.73 -4.61 6.50
CA GLN A 34 7.96 -3.72 5.35
C GLN A 34 7.40 -2.32 5.58
N LEU A 35 6.82 -2.05 6.76
CA LEU A 35 6.47 -0.71 7.20
C LEU A 35 7.67 -0.07 7.91
N MET A 36 7.88 1.22 7.68
CA MET A 36 8.93 2.02 8.33
C MET A 36 8.27 3.20 9.04
N ALA A 37 8.54 3.35 10.34
CA ALA A 37 8.03 4.49 11.08
C ALA A 37 8.65 5.81 10.57
N PRO A 38 7.89 6.91 10.49
CA PRO A 38 8.42 8.22 10.07
C PRO A 38 9.62 8.69 10.90
N ALA A 39 9.61 8.42 12.21
CA ALA A 39 10.71 8.77 13.11
C ALA A 39 12.01 8.06 12.76
N ASP A 40 11.95 6.78 12.35
CA ASP A 40 13.12 5.99 11.98
C ASP A 40 13.77 6.56 10.71
N LEU A 41 12.98 6.87 9.69
CA LEU A 41 13.50 7.50 8.48
C LEU A 41 14.09 8.89 8.77
N ALA A 42 13.42 9.68 9.60
CA ALA A 42 13.90 11.01 10.00
C ALA A 42 15.25 10.92 10.73
N ALA A 43 15.41 9.94 11.62
CA ALA A 43 16.68 9.68 12.32
C ALA A 43 17.81 9.31 11.34
N ILE A 44 17.54 8.44 10.36
CA ILE A 44 18.51 8.05 9.32
C ILE A 44 18.97 9.29 8.53
N ILE A 45 18.02 10.12 8.08
CA ILE A 45 18.34 11.34 7.31
C ILE A 45 19.17 12.34 8.14
N THR A 46 18.87 12.46 9.44
CA THR A 46 19.52 13.43 10.33
C THR A 46 20.91 12.98 10.75
N SER A 47 21.14 11.69 10.90
CA SER A 47 22.42 11.13 11.34
C SER A 47 23.56 11.26 10.31
N ASN A 48 23.29 11.81 9.10
CA ASN A 48 24.24 11.82 7.98
C ASN A 48 24.84 10.42 7.72
N SER A 49 24.05 9.37 7.94
CA SER A 49 24.47 8.00 7.69
C SER A 49 24.91 7.84 6.23
N GLU A 50 26.00 7.10 6.02
CA GLU A 50 26.46 6.74 4.66
C GLU A 50 25.43 5.88 3.89
N THR A 51 24.40 5.40 4.58
CA THR A 51 23.38 4.48 4.07
C THR A 51 21.97 5.07 4.14
N ILE A 52 21.78 6.28 3.59
CA ILE A 52 20.42 6.81 3.42
C ILE A 52 19.73 6.00 2.31
N PRO A 53 18.52 5.44 2.55
CA PRO A 53 17.79 4.71 1.52
C PRO A 53 17.40 5.61 0.35
N VAL A 54 17.16 5.03 -0.82
CA VAL A 54 16.56 5.75 -1.94
C VAL A 54 15.10 6.04 -1.58
N ILE A 55 14.78 7.31 -1.36
CA ILE A 55 13.44 7.76 -0.94
C ILE A 55 12.67 8.21 -2.18
N LEU A 56 11.52 7.59 -2.44
CA LEU A 56 10.71 7.86 -3.62
C LEU A 56 9.33 8.40 -3.21
N SER A 57 9.02 9.62 -3.62
CA SER A 57 7.68 10.18 -3.50
C SER A 57 6.82 9.68 -4.66
N ILE A 58 5.80 8.90 -4.34
CA ILE A 58 4.85 8.30 -5.30
C ILE A 58 3.47 8.98 -5.22
N GLY A 59 3.44 10.20 -4.76
CA GLY A 59 2.27 11.06 -4.63
C GLY A 59 2.50 12.44 -5.24
N PRO A 60 1.60 13.40 -4.95
CA PRO A 60 1.57 14.68 -5.66
C PRO A 60 2.76 15.61 -5.37
N SER A 61 3.57 15.34 -4.36
CA SER A 61 4.66 16.25 -3.97
C SER A 61 5.77 15.56 -3.19
N SER A 62 7.00 16.02 -3.40
CA SER A 62 8.22 15.53 -2.76
C SER A 62 8.61 16.43 -1.59
N TYR A 63 8.20 16.08 -0.37
CA TYR A 63 8.45 16.87 0.84
C TYR A 63 9.65 16.41 1.67
N ILE A 64 9.91 15.10 1.69
CA ILE A 64 10.98 14.52 2.51
C ILE A 64 12.33 14.86 1.90
N LYS A 65 13.27 15.32 2.73
CA LYS A 65 14.61 15.68 2.31
C LYS A 65 15.29 14.55 1.54
N GLY A 66 15.78 14.87 0.34
CA GLY A 66 16.46 13.93 -0.54
C GLY A 66 15.52 12.96 -1.28
N SER A 67 14.21 13.11 -1.18
CA SER A 67 13.29 12.27 -1.94
C SER A 67 13.25 12.66 -3.42
N ILE A 68 13.11 11.64 -4.27
CA ILE A 68 12.95 11.75 -5.71
C ILE A 68 11.44 11.79 -6.03
N ASP A 69 11.02 12.79 -6.77
CA ASP A 69 9.62 12.93 -7.19
C ASP A 69 9.30 12.02 -8.37
N ILE A 70 8.43 11.06 -8.15
CA ILE A 70 7.89 10.16 -9.18
C ILE A 70 6.54 10.68 -9.69
N GLY A 71 5.71 11.25 -8.81
CA GLY A 71 4.33 11.62 -9.06
C GLY A 71 3.34 10.50 -8.73
N ASP A 72 2.06 10.76 -8.96
CA ASP A 72 0.94 9.86 -8.60
C ASP A 72 1.01 8.53 -9.37
N THR A 73 1.47 7.47 -8.73
CA THR A 73 1.70 6.15 -9.37
C THR A 73 0.43 5.35 -9.67
N LYS A 74 -0.75 5.85 -9.31
CA LYS A 74 -2.02 5.37 -9.90
C LYS A 74 -2.09 5.67 -11.42
N GLU A 75 -1.36 6.68 -11.88
CA GLU A 75 -1.23 7.03 -13.28
C GLU A 75 -0.12 6.19 -13.93
N LYS A 76 -0.46 5.54 -15.06
CA LYS A 76 0.45 4.64 -15.77
C LYS A 76 1.79 5.30 -16.11
N ALA A 77 1.79 6.54 -16.56
CA ALA A 77 3.01 7.26 -16.92
C ALA A 77 3.98 7.39 -15.73
N ASN A 78 3.46 7.67 -14.52
CA ASN A 78 4.27 7.78 -13.32
C ASN A 78 4.73 6.41 -12.81
N LEU A 79 3.91 5.37 -12.98
CA LEU A 79 4.33 4.00 -12.69
C LEU A 79 5.47 3.53 -13.62
N ASP A 80 5.41 3.90 -14.90
CA ASP A 80 6.49 3.64 -15.86
C ASP A 80 7.76 4.44 -15.47
N LYS A 81 7.62 5.71 -15.05
CA LYS A 81 8.73 6.54 -14.52
C LYS A 81 9.36 5.90 -13.27
N LEU A 82 8.54 5.38 -12.35
CA LEU A 82 9.04 4.62 -11.19
C LEU A 82 9.88 3.43 -11.65
N LYS A 83 9.36 2.64 -12.60
CA LYS A 83 10.05 1.48 -13.16
C LYS A 83 11.41 1.85 -13.76
N GLU A 84 11.48 2.91 -14.54
CA GLU A 84 12.73 3.41 -15.12
C GLU A 84 13.72 3.87 -14.06
N GLN A 85 13.24 4.59 -13.04
CA GLN A 85 14.07 5.07 -11.95
C GLN A 85 14.71 3.93 -11.17
N VAL A 86 13.91 2.95 -10.74
CA VAL A 86 14.42 1.83 -9.93
C VAL A 86 15.18 0.79 -10.75
N ASN A 87 14.99 0.75 -12.08
CA ASN A 87 15.74 -0.18 -12.94
C ASN A 87 17.25 0.09 -12.96
N LYS A 88 17.67 1.28 -12.56
CA LYS A 88 19.07 1.70 -12.43
C LYS A 88 19.72 1.21 -11.13
N LEU A 89 18.93 0.68 -10.21
CA LEU A 89 19.38 0.29 -8.86
C LEU A 89 19.64 -1.22 -8.76
N PRO A 90 20.63 -1.62 -7.95
CA PRO A 90 20.77 -3.01 -7.52
C PRO A 90 19.51 -3.54 -6.85
N LYS A 91 19.20 -4.83 -7.01
CA LYS A 91 17.95 -5.41 -6.48
C LYS A 91 17.89 -5.49 -4.95
N ASN A 92 19.02 -5.36 -4.29
CA ASN A 92 19.16 -5.29 -2.84
C ASN A 92 19.25 -3.85 -2.28
N SER A 93 19.05 -2.83 -3.12
CA SER A 93 19.04 -1.43 -2.66
C SER A 93 17.98 -1.20 -1.60
N ASP A 94 18.33 -0.40 -0.59
CA ASP A 94 17.39 0.12 0.39
C ASP A 94 16.49 1.16 -0.27
N ILE A 95 15.20 0.88 -0.34
CA ILE A 95 14.21 1.76 -0.96
C ILE A 95 13.10 2.05 0.06
N VAL A 96 12.73 3.32 0.17
CA VAL A 96 11.53 3.74 0.93
C VAL A 96 10.61 4.49 -0.02
N ILE A 97 9.38 4.01 -0.16
CA ILE A 97 8.33 4.72 -0.92
C ILE A 97 7.34 5.38 0.04
N TYR A 98 6.81 6.53 -0.33
CA TYR A 98 5.74 7.19 0.42
C TYR A 98 4.79 7.97 -0.49
N CYS A 99 3.53 8.05 -0.08
CA CYS A 99 2.55 8.99 -0.62
C CYS A 99 2.08 9.90 0.52
N GLY A 100 2.19 11.18 0.35
CA GLY A 100 1.92 12.13 1.43
C GLY A 100 0.48 12.67 1.49
N CYS A 101 -0.39 12.31 0.55
CA CYS A 101 -1.71 12.97 0.42
C CYS A 101 -2.78 12.45 1.39
N CYS A 102 -2.68 11.20 1.85
CA CYS A 102 -3.72 10.50 2.61
C CYS A 102 -3.11 9.37 3.45
N PRO A 103 -3.90 8.75 4.36
CA PRO A 103 -3.46 7.57 5.09
C PRO A 103 -2.95 6.48 4.14
N PHE A 104 -1.78 5.92 4.46
CA PHE A 104 -1.11 4.97 3.56
C PHE A 104 -1.99 3.77 3.20
N ALA A 105 -2.76 3.26 4.15
CA ALA A 105 -3.62 2.09 3.97
C ALA A 105 -4.69 2.27 2.88
N HIS A 106 -5.11 3.50 2.62
CA HIS A 106 -6.16 3.83 1.66
C HIS A 106 -5.65 4.57 0.41
N CYS A 107 -4.34 4.78 0.31
CA CYS A 107 -3.75 5.54 -0.78
C CYS A 107 -3.73 4.75 -2.10
N PRO A 108 -4.34 5.25 -3.18
CA PRO A 108 -4.39 4.56 -4.48
C PRO A 108 -3.03 4.46 -5.16
N ASN A 109 -2.07 5.31 -4.77
CA ASN A 109 -0.73 5.34 -5.36
C ASN A 109 0.17 4.22 -4.82
N ILE A 110 -0.05 3.78 -3.57
CA ILE A 110 0.88 2.89 -2.88
C ILE A 110 0.85 1.47 -3.45
N ARG A 111 -0.33 0.87 -3.64
CA ARG A 111 -0.45 -0.52 -4.08
C ARG A 111 0.27 -0.79 -5.40
N PRO A 112 0.02 -0.03 -6.49
CA PRO A 112 0.70 -0.29 -7.76
C PRO A 112 2.21 -0.12 -7.67
N ALA A 113 2.70 0.87 -6.90
CA ALA A 113 4.13 1.10 -6.71
C ALA A 113 4.79 -0.03 -5.92
N PHE A 114 4.18 -0.43 -4.80
CA PHE A 114 4.69 -1.50 -3.94
C PHE A 114 4.76 -2.85 -4.68
N GLU A 115 3.68 -3.20 -5.39
CA GLU A 115 3.64 -4.41 -6.21
C GLU A 115 4.68 -4.39 -7.35
N LEU A 116 4.90 -3.21 -7.98
CA LEU A 116 5.92 -3.07 -9.02
C LEU A 116 7.30 -3.43 -8.50
N LEU A 117 7.68 -2.92 -7.32
CA LEU A 117 8.98 -3.25 -6.70
C LEU A 117 9.12 -4.74 -6.45
N GLY A 118 8.08 -5.40 -5.95
CA GLY A 118 8.05 -6.85 -5.77
C GLY A 118 8.17 -7.63 -7.09
N LYS A 119 7.42 -7.24 -8.12
CA LYS A 119 7.49 -7.83 -9.46
C LYS A 119 8.87 -7.67 -10.10
N MET A 120 9.55 -6.57 -9.81
CA MET A 120 10.93 -6.30 -10.26
C MET A 120 12.00 -7.00 -9.40
N LYS A 121 11.60 -7.81 -8.40
CA LYS A 121 12.49 -8.61 -7.53
C LYS A 121 13.40 -7.77 -6.63
N PHE A 122 12.98 -6.58 -6.22
CA PHE A 122 13.65 -5.89 -5.14
C PHE A 122 13.44 -6.65 -3.83
N THR A 123 14.48 -6.70 -2.99
CA THR A 123 14.47 -7.49 -1.75
C THR A 123 14.40 -6.63 -0.48
N ASN A 124 14.79 -5.36 -0.58
CA ASN A 124 14.88 -4.46 0.57
C ASN A 124 14.15 -3.14 0.31
N TYR A 125 12.82 -3.21 0.25
CA TYR A 125 11.97 -2.02 0.07
C TYR A 125 10.92 -1.94 1.16
N LYS A 126 10.63 -0.73 1.59
CA LYS A 126 9.68 -0.41 2.66
C LYS A 126 8.70 0.67 2.24
N LEU A 127 7.56 0.66 2.88
CA LEU A 127 6.54 1.70 2.82
C LEU A 127 6.65 2.56 4.07
N LEU A 128 6.75 3.88 3.90
CA LEU A 128 6.69 4.80 5.03
C LEU A 128 5.26 4.82 5.60
N ASP A 129 5.16 4.53 6.89
CA ASP A 129 3.90 4.41 7.63
C ASP A 129 3.35 5.79 8.01
N LEU A 130 2.73 6.46 7.04
CA LEU A 130 2.02 7.72 7.25
C LEU A 130 0.55 7.42 7.56
N GLU A 131 0.22 7.30 8.84
CA GLU A 131 -1.13 6.94 9.30
C GLU A 131 -2.19 7.99 8.91
N HIS A 132 -1.80 9.26 8.78
CA HIS A 132 -2.67 10.36 8.40
C HIS A 132 -2.26 10.96 7.05
N ASN A 133 -1.19 11.72 7.03
CA ASN A 133 -0.63 12.34 5.84
C ASN A 133 0.73 12.98 6.16
N ILE A 134 1.43 13.44 5.11
CA ILE A 134 2.76 14.05 5.24
C ILE A 134 2.79 15.29 6.16
N LYS A 135 1.68 16.05 6.22
CA LYS A 135 1.61 17.25 7.08
C LYS A 135 1.63 16.85 8.55
N ILE A 136 0.80 15.88 8.95
CA ILE A 136 0.65 15.46 10.36
C ILE A 136 1.84 14.61 10.80
N ASP A 137 2.22 13.62 9.99
CA ASP A 137 3.14 12.57 10.39
C ASP A 137 4.61 12.92 10.11
N TRP A 138 4.87 13.99 9.34
CA TRP A 138 6.23 14.44 8.99
C TRP A 138 6.49 15.91 9.27
N ILE A 139 5.74 16.83 8.61
CA ILE A 139 6.00 18.26 8.65
C ILE A 139 5.76 18.84 10.05
N ASN A 140 4.64 18.52 10.68
CA ASN A 140 4.30 18.98 12.03
C ASN A 140 5.21 18.38 13.12
N LYS A 141 5.91 17.29 12.81
CA LYS A 141 6.93 16.68 13.68
C LYS A 141 8.28 17.35 13.56
N GLY A 142 8.45 18.31 12.62
CA GLY A 142 9.71 18.98 12.39
C GLY A 142 10.78 18.10 11.73
N TYR A 143 10.39 17.01 11.06
CA TYR A 143 11.33 16.10 10.41
C TYR A 143 11.95 16.73 9.14
N PRO A 144 13.13 16.22 8.67
CA PRO A 144 13.87 16.82 7.57
C PRO A 144 13.08 16.92 6.27
N ARG A 145 13.04 18.11 5.67
CA ARG A 145 12.31 18.38 4.43
C ARG A 145 13.16 19.13 3.40
N ASN A 146 12.72 19.04 2.14
CA ASN A 146 13.27 19.87 1.06
C ASN A 146 12.91 21.33 1.22
#